data_cc3e30327abf79f78aff5a195906a8ef
#
_entry.id   cc3e30327abf79f78aff5a195906a8ef
#
_cell.length_a   1.000
_cell.length_b   1.000
_cell.length_c   1.000
_cell.angle_alpha   90.00
_cell.angle_beta   90.00
_cell.angle_gamma   90.00
#
_symmetry.space_group_name_H-M   'P 1'
#
loop_
_entity.id
_entity.type
_entity.pdbx_description
1 polymer ?
#
loop_
_entity_poly.entity_id
_entity_poly.type
_entity_poly.pdbx_seq_one_letter_code
_entity_poly.pdbx_strand_id
1 'polypeptide(L)'
;MTDTTKAQILDLARKAINTEMLALKHMKETLGDNFADAVELILACSGKCIVTGMGKSGLVGRKIAATLASTGTPSFFLHPGEAFHGDLGMISKDDVVLALSYSGETRSEER
;
A
#
# COMPACT_ATOMS: atom_id res chain seq x y z
N MET A 1 -12.48 15.90 30.88
CA MET A 1 -11.37 16.30 30.24
C MET A 1 -10.82 17.49 30.87
N THR A 2 -9.70 17.48 30.93
CA THR A 2 -9.02 18.16 31.78
C THR A 2 -8.35 19.36 31.26
N ASP A 3 -7.49 19.83 31.95
CA ASP A 3 -6.79 21.08 31.85
C ASP A 3 -5.71 21.12 30.77
N THR A 4 -5.94 20.39 29.66
CA THR A 4 -5.02 20.37 28.54
C THR A 4 -5.04 21.73 27.84
N THR A 5 -3.94 22.44 27.85
CA THR A 5 -3.84 23.74 27.23
C THR A 5 -3.63 23.62 25.73
N LYS A 6 -3.85 24.73 25.02
CA LYS A 6 -3.56 24.78 23.58
C LYS A 6 -2.09 24.49 23.29
N ALA A 7 -1.19 24.99 24.16
CA ALA A 7 0.24 24.74 23.99
C ALA A 7 0.57 23.27 24.09
N GLN A 8 -0.06 22.54 25.02
CA GLN A 8 0.12 21.08 25.15
C GLN A 8 -0.40 20.33 23.95
N ILE A 9 -1.53 20.75 23.43
CA ILE A 9 -2.12 20.13 22.23
C ILE A 9 -1.19 20.30 21.03
N LEU A 10 -0.67 21.50 20.82
CA LEU A 10 0.26 21.77 19.73
C LEU A 10 1.57 21.00 19.88
N ASP A 11 2.05 20.86 21.12
CA ASP A 11 3.25 20.11 21.40
C ASP A 11 3.07 18.63 21.04
N LEU A 12 1.93 18.04 21.38
CA LEU A 12 1.61 16.66 21.04
C LEU A 12 1.51 16.46 19.53
N ALA A 13 0.90 17.43 18.84
CA ALA A 13 0.79 17.39 17.38
C ALA A 13 2.17 17.42 16.72
N ARG A 14 3.05 18.30 17.20
CA ARG A 14 4.41 18.37 16.67
C ARG A 14 5.21 17.12 16.92
N LYS A 15 5.03 16.50 18.08
CA LYS A 15 5.69 15.22 18.40
C LYS A 15 5.22 14.11 17.48
N ALA A 16 3.92 14.06 17.18
CA ALA A 16 3.39 13.07 16.25
C ALA A 16 3.99 13.27 14.85
N ILE A 17 4.07 14.50 14.39
CA ILE A 17 4.66 14.82 13.08
C ILE A 17 6.14 14.43 13.06
N ASN A 18 6.89 14.73 14.14
CA ASN A 18 8.29 14.35 14.23
C ASN A 18 8.48 12.82 14.14
N THR A 19 7.61 12.06 14.79
CA THR A 19 7.66 10.61 14.73
C THR A 19 7.48 10.14 13.28
N GLU A 20 6.53 10.72 12.56
CA GLU A 20 6.29 10.38 11.16
C GLU A 20 7.45 10.80 10.27
N MET A 21 8.04 11.97 10.53
CA MET A 21 9.22 12.43 9.78
C MET A 21 10.39 11.48 9.93
N LEU A 22 10.63 10.99 11.15
CA LEU A 22 11.72 10.04 11.40
C LEU A 22 11.45 8.71 10.70
N ALA A 23 10.20 8.24 10.68
CA ALA A 23 9.83 7.03 9.97
C ALA A 23 10.06 7.17 8.47
N LEU A 24 9.68 8.31 7.89
CA LEU A 24 9.91 8.59 6.47
C LEU A 24 11.39 8.68 6.15
N LYS A 25 12.17 9.30 7.03
CA LYS A 25 13.61 9.39 6.86
C LYS A 25 14.24 8.00 6.84
N HIS A 26 13.82 7.14 7.76
CA HIS A 26 14.30 5.77 7.82
C HIS A 26 13.96 5.01 6.53
N MET A 27 12.71 5.13 6.09
CA MET A 27 12.28 4.50 4.85
C MET A 27 13.11 4.97 3.67
N LYS A 28 13.35 6.29 3.57
CA LYS A 28 14.17 6.86 2.50
C LYS A 28 15.58 6.25 2.49
N GLU A 29 16.17 6.06 3.65
CA GLU A 29 17.52 5.52 3.79
C GLU A 29 17.60 4.02 3.50
N THR A 30 16.48 3.31 3.63
CA THR A 30 16.43 1.86 3.41
C THR A 30 15.93 1.46 2.03
N LEU A 31 15.49 2.42 1.21
CA LEU A 31 15.11 2.12 -0.16
C LEU A 31 16.32 1.58 -0.93
N GLY A 32 16.12 0.49 -1.64
CA GLY A 32 17.18 -0.17 -2.38
C GLY A 32 16.72 -0.68 -3.74
N ASP A 33 17.54 -1.50 -4.34
CA ASP A 33 17.31 -1.98 -5.70
C ASP A 33 16.00 -2.75 -5.86
N ASN A 34 15.55 -3.45 -4.81
CA ASN A 34 14.28 -4.17 -4.90
C ASN A 34 13.10 -3.24 -5.11
N PHE A 35 13.15 -2.02 -4.59
CA PHE A 35 12.10 -1.03 -4.87
C PHE A 35 12.15 -0.61 -6.34
N ALA A 36 13.34 -0.33 -6.86
CA ALA A 36 13.52 0.03 -8.27
C ALA A 36 13.07 -1.11 -9.18
N ASP A 37 13.40 -2.34 -8.83
CA ASP A 37 13.00 -3.53 -9.59
C ASP A 37 11.48 -3.66 -9.64
N ALA A 38 10.81 -3.39 -8.52
CA ALA A 38 9.34 -3.43 -8.46
C ALA A 38 8.72 -2.38 -9.39
N VAL A 39 9.26 -1.17 -9.38
CA VAL A 39 8.80 -0.10 -10.27
C VAL A 39 9.00 -0.49 -11.74
N GLU A 40 10.16 -1.03 -12.08
CA GLU A 40 10.45 -1.48 -13.45
C GLU A 40 9.48 -2.57 -13.89
N LEU A 41 9.15 -3.49 -12.99
CA LEU A 41 8.22 -4.56 -13.28
C LEU A 41 6.83 -3.99 -13.64
N ILE A 42 6.38 -3.01 -12.88
CA ILE A 42 5.09 -2.37 -13.13
C ILE A 42 5.12 -1.59 -14.44
N LEU A 43 6.20 -0.86 -14.69
CA LEU A 43 6.34 -0.07 -15.93
C LEU A 43 6.40 -0.95 -17.19
N ALA A 44 7.02 -2.12 -17.09
CA ALA A 44 7.14 -3.04 -18.20
C ALA A 44 5.90 -3.92 -18.39
N CYS A 45 4.95 -3.86 -17.49
CA CYS A 45 3.75 -4.69 -17.51
C CYS A 45 2.88 -4.36 -18.73
N SER A 46 2.58 -5.37 -19.54
CA SER A 46 1.72 -5.19 -20.70
C SER A 46 0.22 -5.31 -20.35
N GLY A 47 -0.09 -5.81 -19.18
CA GLY A 47 -1.44 -5.94 -18.68
C GLY A 47 -1.76 -4.89 -17.63
N LYS A 48 -2.40 -5.33 -16.54
CA LYS A 48 -2.84 -4.47 -15.45
C LYS A 48 -2.00 -4.69 -14.20
N CYS A 49 -1.90 -3.66 -13.36
CA CYS A 49 -1.36 -3.80 -12.02
C CYS A 49 -2.54 -4.06 -11.08
N ILE A 50 -2.59 -5.25 -10.52
CA ILE A 50 -3.68 -5.65 -9.62
C ILE A 50 -3.19 -5.49 -8.19
N VAL A 51 -3.84 -4.61 -7.43
CA VAL A 51 -3.44 -4.31 -6.06
C VAL A 51 -4.36 -5.07 -5.11
N THR A 52 -3.79 -5.68 -4.09
CA THR A 52 -4.58 -6.41 -3.10
C THR A 52 -4.02 -6.21 -1.71
N GLY A 53 -4.84 -6.45 -0.69
CA GLY A 53 -4.46 -6.32 0.71
C GLY A 53 -5.68 -6.44 1.60
N MET A 54 -5.45 -6.82 2.86
CA MET A 54 -6.52 -6.99 3.85
C MET A 54 -6.53 -5.83 4.83
N GLY A 55 -7.72 -5.51 5.36
CA GLY A 55 -7.88 -4.50 6.40
C GLY A 55 -7.36 -3.13 5.98
N LYS A 56 -6.52 -2.53 6.82
CA LYS A 56 -5.94 -1.21 6.55
C LYS A 56 -5.04 -1.22 5.33
N SER A 57 -4.30 -2.31 5.11
CA SER A 57 -3.51 -2.47 3.90
C SER A 57 -4.38 -2.45 2.65
N GLY A 58 -5.59 -3.03 2.75
CA GLY A 58 -6.55 -3.00 1.65
C GLY A 58 -7.02 -1.59 1.34
N LEU A 59 -7.26 -0.77 2.37
CA LEU A 59 -7.66 0.63 2.17
C LEU A 59 -6.57 1.43 1.46
N VAL A 60 -5.32 1.25 1.87
CA VAL A 60 -4.17 1.87 1.21
C VAL A 60 -4.05 1.36 -0.23
N GLY A 61 -4.24 0.06 -0.43
CA GLY A 61 -4.19 -0.56 -1.75
C GLY A 61 -5.22 0.01 -2.71
N ARG A 62 -6.43 0.26 -2.24
CA ARG A 62 -7.48 0.87 -3.07
C ARG A 62 -7.07 2.26 -3.55
N LYS A 63 -6.44 3.04 -2.68
CA LYS A 63 -5.95 4.36 -3.05
C LYS A 63 -4.81 4.26 -4.06
N ILE A 64 -3.90 3.33 -3.87
CA ILE A 64 -2.79 3.11 -4.81
C ILE A 64 -3.33 2.72 -6.19
N ALA A 65 -4.27 1.78 -6.24
CA ALA A 65 -4.86 1.35 -7.50
C ALA A 65 -5.55 2.50 -8.24
N ALA A 66 -6.31 3.32 -7.50
CA ALA A 66 -6.98 4.48 -8.07
C ALA A 66 -5.97 5.50 -8.60
N THR A 67 -4.90 5.74 -7.87
CA THR A 67 -3.85 6.67 -8.30
C THR A 67 -3.13 6.17 -9.54
N LEU A 68 -2.77 4.88 -9.57
CA LEU A 68 -2.14 4.29 -10.76
C LEU A 68 -3.04 4.41 -11.98
N ALA A 69 -4.31 4.07 -11.83
CA ALA A 69 -5.26 4.14 -12.93
C ALA A 69 -5.41 5.58 -13.45
N SER A 70 -5.48 6.55 -12.54
CA SER A 70 -5.65 7.96 -12.92
C SER A 70 -4.40 8.58 -13.54
N THR A 71 -3.24 7.96 -13.36
CA THR A 71 -1.98 8.46 -13.88
C THR A 71 -1.45 7.65 -15.06
N GLY A 72 -2.29 6.80 -15.65
CA GLY A 72 -1.97 6.12 -16.89
C GLY A 72 -1.53 4.66 -16.77
N THR A 73 -1.49 4.10 -15.57
CA THR A 73 -1.18 2.69 -15.37
C THR A 73 -2.48 1.93 -15.10
N PRO A 74 -2.95 1.08 -16.03
CA PRO A 74 -4.19 0.32 -15.78
C PRO A 74 -4.05 -0.49 -14.50
N SER A 75 -4.97 -0.28 -13.58
CA SER A 75 -4.90 -0.89 -12.25
C SER A 75 -6.29 -0.99 -11.62
N PHE A 76 -6.50 -2.01 -10.82
CA PHE A 76 -7.68 -2.12 -9.98
C PHE A 76 -7.33 -2.85 -8.69
N PHE A 77 -8.18 -2.69 -7.68
CA PHE A 77 -8.02 -3.37 -6.41
C PHE A 77 -8.84 -4.66 -6.41
N LEU A 78 -8.23 -5.76 -5.97
CA LEU A 78 -8.89 -7.05 -5.80
C LEU A 78 -8.81 -7.44 -4.33
N HIS A 79 -9.97 -7.53 -3.66
CA HIS A 79 -10.01 -7.98 -2.27
C HIS A 79 -9.68 -9.48 -2.21
N PRO A 80 -8.76 -9.91 -1.32
CA PRO A 80 -8.37 -11.32 -1.25
C PRO A 80 -9.53 -12.28 -1.05
N GLY A 81 -10.56 -11.87 -0.28
CA GLY A 81 -11.74 -12.68 -0.08
C GLY A 81 -12.50 -12.95 -1.37
N GLU A 82 -12.58 -11.96 -2.26
CA GLU A 82 -13.27 -12.09 -3.52
C GLU A 82 -12.50 -12.95 -4.51
N ALA A 83 -11.18 -13.03 -4.37
CA ALA A 83 -10.36 -13.89 -5.20
C ALA A 83 -10.78 -15.36 -5.02
N PHE A 84 -11.16 -15.75 -3.81
CA PHE A 84 -11.64 -17.09 -3.54
C PHE A 84 -13.01 -17.38 -4.14
N HIS A 85 -13.74 -16.33 -4.54
CA HIS A 85 -15.06 -16.48 -5.15
C HIS A 85 -15.03 -16.41 -6.67
N GLY A 86 -13.85 -16.59 -7.25
CA GLY A 86 -13.72 -16.69 -8.70
C GLY A 86 -13.11 -15.50 -9.40
N ASP A 87 -12.87 -14.41 -8.69
CA ASP A 87 -12.30 -13.21 -9.30
C ASP A 87 -10.86 -13.39 -9.76
N LEU A 88 -10.20 -14.49 -9.36
CA LEU A 88 -8.89 -14.85 -9.89
C LEU A 88 -8.88 -14.98 -11.41
N GLY A 89 -10.03 -15.28 -12.00
CA GLY A 89 -10.14 -15.34 -13.45
C GLY A 89 -9.91 -14.01 -14.16
N MET A 90 -9.95 -12.91 -13.41
CA MET A 90 -9.66 -11.58 -13.95
C MET A 90 -8.16 -11.31 -14.10
N ILE A 91 -7.32 -12.17 -13.54
CA ILE A 91 -5.87 -12.01 -13.59
C ILE A 91 -5.33 -12.81 -14.78
N SER A 92 -4.59 -12.14 -15.64
CA SER A 92 -3.94 -12.78 -16.78
C SER A 92 -2.43 -12.87 -16.55
N LYS A 93 -1.76 -13.64 -17.39
CA LYS A 93 -0.31 -13.82 -17.30
C LYS A 93 0.46 -12.53 -17.55
N ASP A 94 -0.16 -11.56 -18.20
CA ASP A 94 0.47 -10.27 -18.52
C ASP A 94 0.31 -9.24 -17.42
N ASP A 95 -0.39 -9.60 -16.35
CA ASP A 95 -0.65 -8.71 -15.22
C ASP A 95 0.43 -8.84 -14.15
N VAL A 96 0.57 -7.78 -13.35
CA VAL A 96 1.44 -7.76 -12.16
C VAL A 96 0.54 -7.62 -10.95
N VAL A 97 0.84 -8.36 -9.89
CA VAL A 97 0.09 -8.27 -8.64
C VAL A 97 0.95 -7.57 -7.60
N LEU A 98 0.37 -6.53 -6.98
CA LEU A 98 1.00 -5.81 -5.87
C LEU A 98 0.22 -6.15 -4.60
N ALA A 99 0.80 -6.99 -3.76
CA ALA A 99 0.17 -7.40 -2.51
C ALA A 99 0.75 -6.59 -1.36
N LEU A 100 -0.15 -5.96 -0.59
CA LEU A 100 0.24 -5.12 0.54
C LEU A 100 -0.06 -5.82 1.85
N SER A 101 0.94 -5.86 2.73
CA SER A 101 0.82 -6.47 4.03
C SER A 101 1.56 -5.64 5.06
N TYR A 102 0.93 -5.43 6.22
CA TYR A 102 1.58 -4.72 7.31
C TYR A 102 2.72 -5.56 7.92
N SER A 103 2.44 -6.82 8.21
CA SER A 103 3.42 -7.71 8.86
C SER A 103 4.08 -8.71 7.93
N GLY A 104 3.45 -9.00 6.80
CA GLY A 104 3.88 -10.09 5.92
C GLY A 104 3.58 -11.47 6.46
N GLU A 105 2.92 -11.53 7.62
CA GLU A 105 2.74 -12.78 8.35
C GLU A 105 1.31 -13.10 8.77
N THR A 106 0.32 -12.32 8.30
CA THR A 106 -1.05 -12.61 8.68
C THR A 106 -1.52 -13.91 8.02
N ARG A 107 -2.32 -14.67 8.76
CA ARG A 107 -2.79 -15.96 8.31
C ARG A 107 -3.61 -15.88 7.02
N SER A 108 -4.32 -14.79 6.83
CA SER A 108 -5.09 -14.58 5.61
C SER A 108 -4.21 -14.38 4.38
N GLU A 109 -2.97 -13.99 4.55
CA GLU A 109 -2.02 -13.78 3.45
C GLU A 109 -1.31 -15.08 3.03
N GLU A 110 -1.30 -16.06 3.89
CA GLU A 110 -0.69 -17.35 3.63
C GLU A 110 -1.51 -18.24 2.69
N ARG A 111 -2.70 -17.80 2.37
CA ARG A 111 -3.60 -18.52 1.48
C ARG A 111 -3.55 -17.94 0.08
#